data_9f93d8f6e4244d5071b38b3a6fd09985
#
_entry.id   9f93d8f6e4244d5071b38b3a6fd09985
#
_cell.length_a   1.000
_cell.length_b   1.000
_cell.length_c   1.000
_cell.angle_alpha   90.00
_cell.angle_beta   90.00
_cell.angle_gamma   90.00
#
_symmetry.space_group_name_H-M   'P 1'
#
loop_
_entity.id
_entity.type
_entity.pdbx_description
1 polymer ?
#
loop_
_entity_poly.entity_id
_entity_poly.type
_entity_poly.pdbx_seq_one_letter_code
_entity_poly.pdbx_strand_id
1 'polypeptide(L)'
;SQINLTLRNNKYEHELKNDTEIVRLICRLLIKNLPIAYLESFIRNKKRALSFFPKNPKFILTSMGYFSNELFKIWIAEQSLLNKKFCISVHGGHHSNSLFNHPGMFTEIISDTFFSWGWTKNILSSSKLSELKKNKNDYKYNKNETKICFVVYSGNKYSGSISAAPTSTNFLESLDIQKKFFCNINKKLLDNTTIRLREVSKTWELKTFYKNLGINKFSYLETEGLKKLVSKNSLFIFSYESTLFFELLTLNIPSILLNEERFWRLNKSGMADYNNLREVNILYDSFYKLSDFVNNNNLDSINKWWLNDNTQRIKNSFLEKNARSNENYINEWINTIKKNINK
;
A
#
# COMPACT_ATOMS: atom_id res chain seq x y z
N SER A 1 -28.23 9.36 -15.50
CA SER A 1 -29.49 8.94 -14.83
C SER A 1 -29.67 9.78 -13.57
N GLN A 2 -30.90 10.17 -13.28
CA GLN A 2 -31.27 10.80 -12.02
C GLN A 2 -31.76 9.73 -11.05
N ILE A 3 -31.75 10.05 -9.75
CA ILE A 3 -32.32 9.17 -8.71
C ILE A 3 -33.82 9.02 -8.95
N ASN A 4 -34.28 7.79 -8.97
CA ASN A 4 -35.73 7.45 -9.11
C ASN A 4 -36.29 7.05 -7.76
N LEU A 5 -36.91 7.99 -7.05
CA LEU A 5 -37.46 7.76 -5.70
C LEU A 5 -38.58 6.72 -5.71
N THR A 6 -39.42 6.67 -6.74
CA THR A 6 -40.49 5.68 -6.88
C THR A 6 -39.92 4.27 -6.95
N LEU A 7 -38.89 4.05 -7.77
CA LEU A 7 -38.20 2.77 -7.85
C LEU A 7 -37.59 2.36 -6.51
N ARG A 8 -37.02 3.31 -5.77
CA ARG A 8 -36.36 3.07 -4.47
C ARG A 8 -37.34 2.79 -3.34
N ASN A 9 -38.53 3.33 -3.40
CA ASN A 9 -39.55 3.13 -2.37
C ASN A 9 -40.38 1.83 -2.59
N ASN A 10 -40.66 1.45 -3.84
CA ASN A 10 -41.63 0.38 -4.13
C ASN A 10 -41.05 -1.04 -4.17
N LYS A 11 -39.75 -1.22 -4.27
CA LYS A 11 -39.18 -2.51 -4.68
C LYS A 11 -39.04 -3.55 -3.56
N TYR A 12 -39.22 -3.20 -2.27
CA TYR A 12 -38.81 -4.09 -1.18
C TYR A 12 -39.79 -4.19 0.01
N GLU A 13 -40.96 -3.56 -0.03
CA GLU A 13 -41.90 -3.66 1.09
C GLU A 13 -42.55 -5.06 1.20
N HIS A 14 -42.62 -5.79 0.09
CA HIS A 14 -43.24 -7.11 0.06
C HIS A 14 -42.33 -8.26 0.53
N GLU A 15 -41.02 -8.17 0.30
CA GLU A 15 -40.08 -9.27 0.56
C GLU A 15 -39.61 -9.33 2.04
N LEU A 16 -39.73 -8.22 2.78
CA LEU A 16 -39.21 -8.10 4.16
C LEU A 16 -40.29 -8.23 5.25
N LYS A 17 -41.46 -8.75 4.94
CA LYS A 17 -42.59 -8.82 5.90
C LYS A 17 -42.28 -9.64 7.15
N ASN A 18 -41.42 -10.65 7.04
CA ASN A 18 -41.09 -11.58 8.14
C ASN A 18 -39.81 -11.24 8.88
N ASP A 19 -39.11 -10.14 8.49
CA ASP A 19 -37.85 -9.75 9.09
C ASP A 19 -38.03 -8.85 10.32
N THR A 20 -36.99 -8.77 11.14
CA THR A 20 -36.97 -7.86 12.30
C THR A 20 -37.03 -6.39 11.84
N GLU A 21 -37.52 -5.51 12.69
CA GLU A 21 -37.63 -4.08 12.41
C GLU A 21 -36.26 -3.47 12.04
N ILE A 22 -35.18 -3.92 12.68
CA ILE A 22 -33.80 -3.49 12.39
C ILE A 22 -33.41 -3.88 10.97
N VAL A 23 -33.66 -5.13 10.56
CA VAL A 23 -33.34 -5.61 9.20
C VAL A 23 -34.11 -4.79 8.17
N ARG A 24 -35.39 -4.55 8.38
CA ARG A 24 -36.21 -3.70 7.50
C ARG A 24 -35.69 -2.28 7.40
N LEU A 25 -35.29 -1.67 8.51
CA LEU A 25 -34.69 -0.32 8.52
C LEU A 25 -33.37 -0.28 7.75
N ILE A 26 -32.48 -1.25 8.00
CA ILE A 26 -31.19 -1.35 7.28
C ILE A 26 -31.42 -1.48 5.77
N CYS A 27 -32.32 -2.38 5.35
CA CYS A 27 -32.63 -2.56 3.93
C CYS A 27 -33.20 -1.30 3.28
N ARG A 28 -34.11 -0.59 3.95
CA ARG A 28 -34.64 0.71 3.47
C ARG A 28 -33.55 1.75 3.31
N LEU A 29 -32.63 1.85 4.29
CA LEU A 29 -31.50 2.78 4.24
C LEU A 29 -30.53 2.40 3.13
N LEU A 30 -30.20 1.13 2.96
CA LEU A 30 -29.33 0.64 1.88
C LEU A 30 -29.89 1.02 0.53
N ILE A 31 -31.17 0.75 0.24
CA ILE A 31 -31.79 1.06 -1.04
C ILE A 31 -31.79 2.55 -1.34
N LYS A 32 -32.13 3.38 -0.35
CA LYS A 32 -32.11 4.83 -0.50
C LYS A 32 -30.72 5.37 -0.82
N ASN A 33 -29.68 4.73 -0.30
CA ASN A 33 -28.29 5.15 -0.44
C ASN A 33 -27.46 4.37 -1.49
N LEU A 34 -28.07 3.38 -2.18
CA LEU A 34 -27.37 2.68 -3.24
C LEU A 34 -26.89 3.64 -4.32
N PRO A 35 -25.64 3.50 -4.81
CA PRO A 35 -25.19 4.27 -5.97
C PRO A 35 -26.10 4.02 -7.17
N ILE A 36 -26.37 5.06 -7.96
CA ILE A 36 -27.16 5.00 -9.18
C ILE A 36 -26.68 3.90 -10.15
N ALA A 37 -25.37 3.62 -10.12
CA ALA A 37 -24.75 2.57 -10.93
C ALA A 37 -25.35 1.18 -10.69
N TYR A 38 -25.80 0.88 -9.47
CA TYR A 38 -26.31 -0.43 -9.06
C TYR A 38 -27.83 -0.55 -9.06
N LEU A 39 -28.55 0.52 -9.32
CA LEU A 39 -30.01 0.49 -9.36
C LEU A 39 -30.53 1.09 -10.68
N GLU A 40 -30.64 2.41 -10.79
CA GLU A 40 -31.26 3.07 -11.95
C GLU A 40 -30.48 2.87 -13.24
N SER A 41 -29.17 2.80 -13.17
CA SER A 41 -28.30 2.64 -14.35
C SER A 41 -27.80 1.21 -14.54
N PHE A 42 -28.19 0.27 -13.69
CA PHE A 42 -27.62 -1.08 -13.67
C PHE A 42 -27.72 -1.77 -15.04
N ILE A 43 -28.92 -1.82 -15.63
CA ILE A 43 -29.14 -2.48 -16.93
C ILE A 43 -28.31 -1.84 -18.05
N ARG A 44 -28.24 -0.51 -18.06
CA ARG A 44 -27.40 0.21 -19.03
C ARG A 44 -25.92 -0.09 -18.83
N ASN A 45 -25.45 -0.06 -17.60
CA ASN A 45 -24.06 -0.35 -17.25
C ASN A 45 -23.70 -1.81 -17.53
N LYS A 46 -24.61 -2.75 -17.28
CA LYS A 46 -24.44 -4.17 -17.66
C LYS A 46 -24.26 -4.33 -19.17
N LYS A 47 -25.14 -3.74 -19.99
CA LYS A 47 -24.99 -3.77 -21.45
C LYS A 47 -23.65 -3.20 -21.89
N ARG A 48 -23.22 -2.05 -21.33
CA ARG A 48 -21.93 -1.44 -21.62
C ARG A 48 -20.77 -2.33 -21.20
N ALA A 49 -20.81 -2.91 -20.00
CA ALA A 49 -19.77 -3.79 -19.50
C ALA A 49 -19.57 -5.03 -20.41
N LEU A 50 -20.68 -5.67 -20.81
CA LEU A 50 -20.64 -6.84 -21.69
C LEU A 50 -20.22 -6.51 -23.14
N SER A 51 -20.37 -5.27 -23.58
CA SER A 51 -19.87 -4.83 -24.90
C SER A 51 -18.40 -4.38 -24.86
N PHE A 52 -17.93 -3.87 -23.72
CA PHE A 52 -16.60 -3.30 -23.57
C PHE A 52 -15.52 -4.35 -23.25
N PHE A 53 -15.84 -5.32 -22.40
CA PHE A 53 -14.90 -6.37 -21.96
C PHE A 53 -15.07 -7.65 -22.79
N PRO A 54 -14.06 -8.56 -22.82
CA PRO A 54 -14.13 -9.82 -23.56
C PRO A 54 -15.35 -10.66 -23.21
N LYS A 55 -16.02 -11.21 -24.23
CA LYS A 55 -17.25 -12.02 -24.03
C LYS A 55 -16.98 -13.37 -23.39
N ASN A 56 -15.85 -13.99 -23.69
CA ASN A 56 -15.52 -15.34 -23.21
C ASN A 56 -14.05 -15.44 -22.82
N PRO A 57 -13.60 -14.79 -21.71
CA PRO A 57 -12.24 -14.91 -21.26
C PRO A 57 -11.95 -16.32 -20.76
N LYS A 58 -10.78 -16.84 -21.07
CA LYS A 58 -10.28 -18.11 -20.48
C LYS A 58 -9.76 -17.90 -19.05
N PHE A 59 -9.25 -16.71 -18.75
CA PHE A 59 -8.65 -16.36 -17.48
C PHE A 59 -8.79 -14.86 -17.25
N ILE A 60 -9.17 -14.48 -16.03
CA ILE A 60 -9.32 -13.07 -15.62
C ILE A 60 -8.35 -12.83 -14.49
N LEU A 61 -7.42 -11.90 -14.70
CA LEU A 61 -6.46 -11.47 -13.68
C LEU A 61 -6.43 -9.95 -13.61
N THR A 62 -6.50 -9.42 -12.39
CA THR A 62 -6.35 -7.99 -12.12
C THR A 62 -5.65 -7.75 -10.80
N SER A 63 -5.08 -6.56 -10.62
CA SER A 63 -4.61 -6.08 -9.31
C SER A 63 -5.55 -5.03 -8.71
N MET A 64 -6.25 -4.23 -9.54
CA MET A 64 -7.01 -3.05 -9.09
C MET A 64 -8.35 -2.86 -9.77
N GLY A 65 -8.66 -3.56 -10.87
CA GLY A 65 -9.87 -3.33 -11.66
C GLY A 65 -11.18 -3.44 -10.85
N TYR A 66 -11.21 -4.33 -9.89
CA TYR A 66 -12.36 -4.53 -8.99
C TYR A 66 -12.57 -3.36 -8.00
N PHE A 67 -11.58 -2.49 -7.78
CA PHE A 67 -11.64 -1.48 -6.71
C PHE A 67 -12.46 -0.25 -7.12
N SER A 68 -12.23 0.31 -8.30
CA SER A 68 -12.81 1.59 -8.72
C SER A 68 -13.50 1.58 -10.07
N ASN A 69 -13.49 0.46 -10.81
CA ASN A 69 -14.12 0.38 -12.13
C ASN A 69 -15.45 -0.37 -12.05
N GLU A 70 -16.55 0.38 -12.02
CA GLU A 70 -17.90 -0.20 -11.88
C GLU A 70 -18.28 -1.10 -13.05
N LEU A 71 -17.87 -0.78 -14.27
CA LEU A 71 -18.16 -1.65 -15.42
C LEU A 71 -17.39 -2.97 -15.32
N PHE A 72 -16.16 -2.91 -14.82
CA PHE A 72 -15.36 -4.12 -14.58
C PHE A 72 -15.96 -5.01 -13.49
N LYS A 73 -16.47 -4.41 -12.40
CA LYS A 73 -17.16 -5.16 -11.32
C LYS A 73 -18.41 -5.88 -11.85
N ILE A 74 -19.23 -5.19 -12.63
CA ILE A 74 -20.43 -5.78 -13.24
C ILE A 74 -20.04 -6.91 -14.20
N TRP A 75 -19.04 -6.68 -15.04
CA TRP A 75 -18.55 -7.70 -15.97
C TRP A 75 -18.04 -8.95 -15.27
N ILE A 76 -17.21 -8.79 -14.21
CA ILE A 76 -16.72 -9.94 -13.42
C ILE A 76 -17.87 -10.72 -12.81
N ALA A 77 -18.87 -10.04 -12.22
CA ALA A 77 -20.02 -10.70 -11.66
C ALA A 77 -20.75 -11.57 -12.71
N GLU A 78 -20.93 -11.05 -13.93
CA GLU A 78 -21.50 -11.83 -15.05
C GLU A 78 -20.61 -13.01 -15.47
N GLN A 79 -19.28 -12.82 -15.49
CA GLN A 79 -18.36 -13.90 -15.82
C GLN A 79 -18.34 -14.99 -14.71
N SER A 80 -18.47 -14.61 -13.45
CA SER A 80 -18.56 -15.55 -12.32
C SER A 80 -19.82 -16.42 -12.41
N LEU A 81 -20.95 -15.86 -12.86
CA LEU A 81 -22.18 -16.63 -13.14
C LEU A 81 -21.99 -17.68 -14.26
N LEU A 82 -21.02 -17.46 -15.13
CA LEU A 82 -20.60 -18.40 -16.18
C LEU A 82 -19.44 -19.32 -15.74
N ASN A 83 -19.17 -19.39 -14.45
CA ASN A 83 -18.08 -20.18 -13.86
C ASN A 83 -16.67 -19.83 -14.40
N LYS A 84 -16.46 -18.59 -14.82
CA LYS A 84 -15.14 -18.12 -15.23
C LYS A 84 -14.30 -17.78 -14.01
N LYS A 85 -13.06 -18.27 -13.99
CA LYS A 85 -12.14 -18.01 -12.88
C LYS A 85 -11.66 -16.57 -12.84
N PHE A 86 -11.81 -16.00 -11.67
CA PHE A 86 -11.36 -14.65 -11.36
C PHE A 86 -10.21 -14.68 -10.35
N CYS A 87 -9.07 -14.15 -10.76
CA CYS A 87 -7.86 -14.08 -9.96
C CYS A 87 -7.47 -12.64 -9.67
N ILE A 88 -6.95 -12.41 -8.48
CA ILE A 88 -6.43 -11.10 -8.08
C ILE A 88 -4.96 -11.27 -7.68
N SER A 89 -4.08 -10.40 -8.15
CA SER A 89 -2.73 -10.25 -7.64
C SER A 89 -2.61 -8.99 -6.80
N VAL A 90 -1.85 -9.05 -5.72
CA VAL A 90 -1.55 -7.87 -4.92
C VAL A 90 -0.83 -6.81 -5.78
N HIS A 91 -1.13 -5.54 -5.56
CA HIS A 91 -0.60 -4.44 -6.37
C HIS A 91 0.47 -3.59 -5.68
N GLY A 92 0.62 -3.73 -4.37
CA GLY A 92 1.53 -2.90 -3.56
C GLY A 92 1.93 -3.56 -2.26
N GLY A 93 2.87 -2.96 -1.54
CA GLY A 93 3.24 -3.37 -0.19
C GLY A 93 2.14 -3.09 0.84
N HIS A 94 2.39 -3.44 2.12
CA HIS A 94 1.50 -3.15 3.24
C HIS A 94 0.29 -4.09 3.40
N HIS A 95 0.12 -5.09 2.53
CA HIS A 95 -1.05 -5.96 2.57
C HIS A 95 -0.89 -7.19 3.47
N SER A 96 0.34 -7.63 3.74
CA SER A 96 0.61 -8.88 4.47
C SER A 96 0.44 -8.77 5.99
N ASN A 97 0.81 -7.63 6.55
CA ASN A 97 1.13 -7.50 7.98
C ASN A 97 0.13 -6.66 8.77
N SER A 98 -0.73 -5.90 8.10
CA SER A 98 -1.72 -5.04 8.77
C SER A 98 -2.84 -5.85 9.42
N LEU A 99 -3.19 -5.52 10.68
CA LEU A 99 -4.31 -6.13 11.38
C LEU A 99 -5.65 -5.85 10.69
N PHE A 100 -5.80 -4.67 10.13
CA PHE A 100 -7.02 -4.23 9.43
C PHE A 100 -6.69 -3.93 7.96
N ASN A 101 -6.41 -4.98 7.21
CA ASN A 101 -6.23 -4.85 5.77
C ASN A 101 -7.56 -5.12 5.05
N HIS A 102 -8.48 -4.18 5.14
CA HIS A 102 -9.79 -4.29 4.48
C HIS A 102 -9.69 -4.62 2.97
N PRO A 103 -8.84 -3.96 2.17
CA PRO A 103 -8.68 -4.34 0.77
C PRO A 103 -8.15 -5.77 0.61
N GLY A 104 -7.19 -6.21 1.42
CA GLY A 104 -6.61 -7.56 1.34
C GLY A 104 -7.63 -8.64 1.66
N MET A 105 -8.33 -8.51 2.77
CA MET A 105 -9.38 -9.47 3.17
C MET A 105 -10.49 -9.55 2.12
N PHE A 106 -10.93 -8.41 1.59
CA PHE A 106 -11.96 -8.38 0.55
C PHE A 106 -11.50 -9.07 -0.74
N THR A 107 -10.25 -8.85 -1.16
CA THR A 107 -9.70 -9.46 -2.37
C THR A 107 -9.58 -10.97 -2.28
N GLU A 108 -9.24 -11.50 -1.11
CA GLU A 108 -9.20 -12.95 -0.87
C GLU A 108 -10.60 -13.58 -0.95
N ILE A 109 -11.63 -12.87 -0.44
CA ILE A 109 -13.02 -13.37 -0.43
C ILE A 109 -13.63 -13.37 -1.83
N ILE A 110 -13.40 -12.34 -2.65
CA ILE A 110 -14.06 -12.19 -3.96
C ILE A 110 -13.33 -12.91 -5.10
N SER A 111 -12.13 -13.43 -4.89
CA SER A 111 -11.34 -14.09 -5.93
C SER A 111 -11.29 -15.61 -5.75
N ASP A 112 -11.33 -16.35 -6.86
CA ASP A 112 -11.08 -17.79 -6.84
C ASP A 112 -9.63 -18.11 -6.47
N THR A 113 -8.70 -17.19 -6.79
CA THR A 113 -7.30 -17.28 -6.39
C THR A 113 -6.73 -15.89 -6.16
N PHE A 114 -6.21 -15.67 -4.95
CA PHE A 114 -5.43 -14.50 -4.63
C PHE A 114 -3.94 -14.81 -4.67
N PHE A 115 -3.19 -14.04 -5.43
CA PHE A 115 -1.74 -14.13 -5.53
C PHE A 115 -1.06 -13.05 -4.69
N SER A 116 -0.31 -13.47 -3.69
CA SER A 116 0.50 -12.59 -2.85
C SER A 116 1.97 -12.54 -3.27
N TRP A 117 2.71 -11.62 -2.69
CA TRP A 117 4.17 -11.54 -2.84
C TRP A 117 4.94 -12.39 -1.80
N GLY A 118 4.32 -13.40 -1.18
CA GLY A 118 5.00 -14.33 -0.30
C GLY A 118 4.24 -14.84 0.92
N TRP A 119 3.14 -14.20 1.31
CA TRP A 119 2.44 -14.47 2.58
C TRP A 119 1.22 -15.41 2.47
N THR A 120 0.82 -15.78 1.26
CA THR A 120 -0.26 -16.75 1.06
C THR A 120 0.25 -18.02 0.40
N LYS A 121 -0.62 -19.05 0.30
CA LYS A 121 -0.33 -20.29 -0.41
C LYS A 121 -0.01 -20.08 -1.90
N ASN A 122 -0.66 -19.11 -2.54
CA ASN A 122 -0.45 -18.80 -3.95
C ASN A 122 0.46 -17.59 -4.05
N ILE A 123 1.70 -17.82 -4.40
CA ILE A 123 2.74 -16.81 -4.49
C ILE A 123 3.00 -16.45 -5.95
N LEU A 124 3.14 -15.16 -6.21
CA LEU A 124 3.53 -14.63 -7.49
C LEU A 124 4.46 -13.44 -7.25
N SER A 125 5.69 -13.52 -7.72
CA SER A 125 6.67 -12.46 -7.51
C SER A 125 6.18 -11.12 -8.08
N SER A 126 6.45 -10.04 -7.36
CA SER A 126 6.17 -8.69 -7.84
C SER A 126 6.96 -8.41 -9.11
N SER A 127 6.27 -8.12 -10.22
CA SER A 127 6.92 -7.76 -11.48
C SER A 127 7.80 -6.51 -11.33
N LYS A 128 7.31 -5.49 -10.61
CA LYS A 128 8.05 -4.25 -10.37
C LYS A 128 9.32 -4.47 -9.55
N LEU A 129 9.22 -5.20 -8.43
CA LEU A 129 10.39 -5.47 -7.58
C LEU A 129 11.39 -6.40 -8.29
N SER A 130 10.90 -7.33 -9.09
CA SER A 130 11.74 -8.23 -9.89
C SER A 130 12.54 -7.49 -10.96
N GLU A 131 11.91 -6.52 -11.63
CA GLU A 131 12.60 -5.67 -12.60
C GLU A 131 13.63 -4.76 -11.93
N LEU A 132 13.32 -4.20 -10.76
CA LEU A 132 14.28 -3.44 -9.97
C LEU A 132 15.48 -4.30 -9.53
N LYS A 133 15.24 -5.53 -9.08
CA LYS A 133 16.29 -6.47 -8.68
C LYS A 133 17.22 -6.78 -9.83
N LYS A 134 16.68 -7.04 -11.03
CA LYS A 134 17.42 -7.30 -12.25
C LYS A 134 18.31 -6.13 -12.65
N ASN A 135 17.81 -4.89 -12.50
CA ASN A 135 18.50 -3.67 -12.91
C ASN A 135 19.14 -2.93 -11.72
N LYS A 136 19.39 -3.60 -10.58
CA LYS A 136 19.86 -2.95 -9.34
C LYS A 136 21.14 -2.10 -9.50
N ASN A 137 22.02 -2.48 -10.41
CA ASN A 137 23.29 -1.78 -10.65
C ASN A 137 23.09 -0.36 -11.22
N ASP A 138 21.92 -0.06 -11.77
CA ASP A 138 21.56 1.26 -12.27
C ASP A 138 21.20 2.25 -11.14
N TYR A 139 20.95 1.74 -9.93
CA TYR A 139 20.53 2.51 -8.79
C TYR A 139 21.65 2.65 -7.77
N LYS A 140 22.37 3.77 -7.86
CA LYS A 140 23.45 4.10 -6.93
C LYS A 140 23.01 5.22 -6.00
N TYR A 141 23.01 4.96 -4.69
CA TYR A 141 22.70 5.98 -3.69
C TYR A 141 23.92 6.86 -3.38
N ASN A 142 23.66 8.03 -2.77
CA ASN A 142 24.72 8.98 -2.40
C ASN A 142 25.64 8.36 -1.33
N LYS A 143 26.93 8.34 -1.61
CA LYS A 143 27.98 7.81 -0.71
C LYS A 143 28.97 8.87 -0.25
N ASN A 144 28.69 10.15 -0.50
CA ASN A 144 29.61 11.24 -0.17
C ASN A 144 29.30 11.88 1.18
N GLU A 145 28.04 11.97 1.54
CA GLU A 145 27.56 12.56 2.79
C GLU A 145 26.22 11.97 3.24
N THR A 146 25.93 12.09 4.54
CA THR A 146 24.63 11.66 5.07
C THR A 146 23.54 12.62 4.61
N LYS A 147 22.70 12.17 3.67
CA LYS A 147 21.50 12.87 3.17
C LYS A 147 20.28 12.01 3.43
N ILE A 148 19.35 12.54 4.17
CA ILE A 148 18.12 11.83 4.57
C ILE A 148 17.00 12.18 3.59
N CYS A 149 16.32 11.15 3.09
CA CYS A 149 15.01 11.29 2.47
C CYS A 149 13.94 10.77 3.42
N PHE A 150 13.11 11.65 3.96
CA PHE A 150 12.00 11.27 4.83
C PHE A 150 10.73 11.14 4.01
N VAL A 151 10.20 9.91 3.93
CA VAL A 151 9.01 9.56 3.13
C VAL A 151 7.77 9.61 4.00
N VAL A 152 6.85 10.51 3.66
CA VAL A 152 5.69 10.82 4.48
C VAL A 152 4.43 10.14 3.96
N TYR A 153 3.65 9.58 4.87
CA TYR A 153 2.28 9.18 4.60
C TYR A 153 1.41 10.43 4.36
N SER A 154 0.65 10.39 3.29
CA SER A 154 -0.30 11.47 2.94
C SER A 154 -1.73 10.93 3.07
N GLY A 155 -2.23 10.87 4.28
CA GLY A 155 -3.60 10.42 4.58
C GLY A 155 -4.65 11.44 4.16
N ASN A 156 -5.87 10.97 3.94
CA ASN A 156 -7.01 11.85 3.72
C ASN A 156 -7.38 12.57 5.02
N LYS A 157 -7.66 13.86 4.95
CA LYS A 157 -8.14 14.67 6.09
C LYS A 157 -9.52 14.18 6.55
N TYR A 158 -10.37 13.85 5.60
CA TYR A 158 -11.70 13.29 5.85
C TYR A 158 -11.70 11.85 5.34
N SER A 159 -11.96 10.90 6.23
CA SER A 159 -12.02 9.50 5.86
C SER A 159 -13.30 9.21 5.10
N GLY A 160 -13.17 8.81 3.85
CA GLY A 160 -14.29 8.31 3.03
C GLY A 160 -14.47 6.78 3.11
N SER A 161 -13.61 6.09 3.86
CA SER A 161 -13.64 4.63 4.03
C SER A 161 -13.03 4.24 5.38
N ILE A 162 -13.40 3.07 5.87
CA ILE A 162 -12.72 2.45 7.01
C ILE A 162 -11.34 2.03 6.53
N SER A 163 -10.30 2.59 7.14
CA SER A 163 -8.91 2.34 6.79
C SER A 163 -8.10 2.07 8.04
N ALA A 164 -7.12 1.18 7.92
CA ALA A 164 -6.12 0.94 8.97
C ALA A 164 -5.08 2.06 9.07
N ALA A 165 -5.03 2.95 8.08
CA ALA A 165 -4.09 4.06 8.06
C ALA A 165 -4.52 5.18 9.02
N PRO A 166 -3.59 5.93 9.60
CA PRO A 166 -3.91 7.08 10.45
C PRO A 166 -4.75 8.10 9.71
N THR A 167 -5.88 8.50 10.29
CA THR A 167 -6.79 9.52 9.77
C THR A 167 -7.14 10.51 10.86
N SER A 168 -7.54 11.72 10.50
CA SER A 168 -8.02 12.74 11.46
C SER A 168 -7.05 12.96 12.62
N THR A 169 -7.50 12.76 13.85
CA THR A 169 -6.69 12.96 15.07
C THR A 169 -5.45 12.06 15.11
N ASN A 170 -5.58 10.78 14.74
CA ASN A 170 -4.43 9.85 14.71
C ASN A 170 -3.35 10.31 13.72
N PHE A 171 -3.76 10.96 12.62
CA PHE A 171 -2.79 11.52 11.68
C PHE A 171 -2.06 12.72 12.28
N LEU A 172 -2.75 13.61 13.02
CA LEU A 172 -2.12 14.72 13.73
C LEU A 172 -1.13 14.24 14.80
N GLU A 173 -1.49 13.19 15.53
CA GLU A 173 -0.57 12.55 16.48
C GLU A 173 0.67 11.98 15.80
N SER A 174 0.51 11.37 14.63
CA SER A 174 1.65 10.87 13.84
C SER A 174 2.55 12.01 13.34
N LEU A 175 1.98 13.18 13.03
CA LEU A 175 2.76 14.38 12.69
C LEU A 175 3.50 14.95 13.92
N ASP A 176 2.92 14.89 15.13
CA ASP A 176 3.60 15.30 16.34
C ASP A 176 4.84 14.44 16.64
N ILE A 177 4.75 13.13 16.41
CA ILE A 177 5.90 12.23 16.49
C ILE A 177 6.99 12.60 15.49
N GLN A 178 6.61 12.88 14.25
CA GLN A 178 7.56 13.32 13.24
C GLN A 178 8.20 14.67 13.62
N LYS A 179 7.42 15.62 14.17
CA LYS A 179 7.94 16.87 14.72
C LYS A 179 8.99 16.59 15.81
N LYS A 180 8.69 15.71 16.76
CA LYS A 180 9.62 15.34 17.83
C LYS A 180 10.90 14.72 17.27
N PHE A 181 10.81 13.87 16.26
CA PHE A 181 11.99 13.35 15.57
C PHE A 181 12.85 14.48 14.99
N PHE A 182 12.28 15.41 14.22
CA PHE A 182 13.02 16.50 13.60
C PHE A 182 13.58 17.52 14.61
N CYS A 183 12.93 17.72 15.73
CA CYS A 183 13.43 18.57 16.81
C CYS A 183 14.62 17.93 17.57
N ASN A 184 14.80 16.61 17.49
CA ASN A 184 15.87 15.86 18.17
C ASN A 184 17.06 15.53 17.29
N ILE A 185 16.99 15.67 15.97
CA ILE A 185 18.15 15.49 15.09
C ILE A 185 19.01 16.75 15.04
N ASN A 186 20.32 16.57 14.85
CA ASN A 186 21.25 17.69 14.79
C ASN A 186 21.01 18.57 13.54
N LYS A 187 21.43 19.83 13.62
CA LYS A 187 21.19 20.83 12.58
C LYS A 187 21.72 20.41 11.20
N LYS A 188 22.90 19.79 11.16
CA LYS A 188 23.52 19.33 9.90
C LYS A 188 22.66 18.28 9.19
N LEU A 189 22.09 17.33 9.94
CA LEU A 189 21.18 16.31 9.40
C LEU A 189 19.85 16.93 8.96
N LEU A 190 19.32 17.87 9.76
CA LEU A 190 18.10 18.58 9.42
C LEU A 190 18.23 19.34 8.09
N ASP A 191 19.33 20.09 7.92
CA ASP A 191 19.62 20.85 6.69
C ASP A 191 19.85 19.94 5.46
N ASN A 192 20.24 18.67 5.71
CA ASN A 192 20.43 17.65 4.68
C ASN A 192 19.25 16.69 4.54
N THR A 193 18.09 17.06 5.09
CA THR A 193 16.86 16.28 4.97
C THR A 193 15.97 16.78 3.83
N THR A 194 15.52 15.87 2.99
CA THR A 194 14.50 16.08 1.96
C THR A 194 13.21 15.38 2.37
N ILE A 195 12.08 16.08 2.36
CA ILE A 195 10.75 15.49 2.58
C ILE A 195 10.17 15.03 1.25
N ARG A 196 9.83 13.74 1.15
CA ARG A 196 9.13 13.19 -0.02
C ARG A 196 7.64 13.16 0.22
N LEU A 197 6.92 13.93 -0.57
CA LEU A 197 5.46 14.12 -0.51
C LEU A 197 4.77 13.53 -1.74
N ARG A 198 3.46 13.33 -1.63
CA ARG A 198 2.55 13.21 -2.78
C ARG A 198 1.91 14.58 -3.06
N GLU A 199 1.75 14.92 -4.33
CA GLU A 199 1.16 16.21 -4.73
C GLU A 199 -0.30 16.34 -4.26
N VAL A 200 -1.00 15.22 -4.12
CA VAL A 200 -2.40 15.13 -3.63
C VAL A 200 -2.53 15.49 -2.14
N SER A 201 -1.44 15.61 -1.39
CA SER A 201 -1.44 15.87 0.06
C SER A 201 -1.75 17.32 0.47
N LYS A 202 -2.36 18.09 -0.41
CA LYS A 202 -2.70 19.52 -0.18
C LYS A 202 -3.64 19.78 1.01
N THR A 203 -4.42 18.75 1.42
CA THR A 203 -5.43 18.88 2.47
C THR A 203 -4.86 19.10 3.87
N TRP A 204 -3.62 18.69 4.14
CA TRP A 204 -2.95 18.81 5.44
C TRP A 204 -1.86 19.89 5.48
N GLU A 205 -1.62 20.57 4.36
CA GLU A 205 -0.55 21.55 4.21
C GLU A 205 0.82 21.05 4.71
N LEU A 206 1.14 19.80 4.44
CA LEU A 206 2.34 19.12 4.93
C LEU A 206 3.63 19.90 4.58
N LYS A 207 3.66 20.53 3.41
CA LYS A 207 4.82 21.37 3.02
C LYS A 207 5.03 22.51 4.01
N THR A 208 3.98 23.20 4.42
CA THR A 208 4.04 24.29 5.42
C THR A 208 4.46 23.74 6.78
N PHE A 209 3.90 22.60 7.18
CA PHE A 209 4.27 21.91 8.42
C PHE A 209 5.78 21.67 8.50
N TYR A 210 6.40 21.04 7.49
CA TYR A 210 7.84 20.75 7.50
C TYR A 210 8.71 22.00 7.34
N LYS A 211 8.25 23.03 6.60
CA LYS A 211 8.95 24.31 6.54
C LYS A 211 9.07 24.97 7.91
N ASN A 212 8.01 24.91 8.72
CA ASN A 212 8.01 25.44 10.08
C ASN A 212 8.98 24.68 11.02
N LEU A 213 9.40 23.47 10.63
CA LEU A 213 10.45 22.70 11.31
C LEU A 213 11.87 23.00 10.76
N GLY A 214 12.01 23.94 9.83
CA GLY A 214 13.28 24.32 9.23
C GLY A 214 13.68 23.50 8.00
N ILE A 215 12.81 22.63 7.49
CA ILE A 215 13.12 21.78 6.32
C ILE A 215 12.61 22.45 5.04
N ASN A 216 13.53 22.75 4.13
CA ASN A 216 13.22 23.49 2.90
C ASN A 216 13.40 22.67 1.61
N LYS A 217 13.85 21.41 1.71
CA LYS A 217 14.05 20.51 0.57
C LYS A 217 12.87 19.56 0.42
N PHE A 218 12.24 19.57 -0.74
CA PHE A 218 11.07 18.74 -1.03
C PHE A 218 11.23 17.95 -2.33
N SER A 219 10.73 16.74 -2.35
CA SER A 219 10.62 15.86 -3.50
C SER A 219 9.18 15.39 -3.63
N TYR A 220 8.70 15.22 -4.84
CA TYR A 220 7.31 14.78 -5.09
C TYR A 220 7.32 13.47 -5.87
N LEU A 221 6.38 12.59 -5.50
CA LEU A 221 6.26 11.27 -6.13
C LEU A 221 5.98 11.38 -7.63
N GLU A 222 5.17 12.37 -8.00
CA GLU A 222 4.67 12.57 -9.36
C GLU A 222 5.72 13.15 -10.32
N THR A 223 6.74 13.81 -9.79
CA THR A 223 7.72 14.56 -10.61
C THR A 223 9.16 14.07 -10.53
N GLU A 224 9.49 13.28 -9.50
CA GLU A 224 10.86 12.77 -9.33
C GLU A 224 10.91 11.24 -9.33
N GLY A 225 11.50 10.69 -10.40
CA GLY A 225 11.68 9.24 -10.56
C GLY A 225 12.64 8.62 -9.54
N LEU A 226 12.50 7.32 -9.31
CA LEU A 226 13.24 6.56 -8.30
C LEU A 226 14.77 6.67 -8.44
N LYS A 227 15.30 6.55 -9.66
CA LYS A 227 16.75 6.62 -9.92
C LYS A 227 17.35 7.96 -9.46
N LYS A 228 16.69 9.07 -9.79
CA LYS A 228 17.09 10.41 -9.37
C LYS A 228 16.96 10.63 -7.86
N LEU A 229 15.87 10.12 -7.27
CA LEU A 229 15.67 10.18 -5.83
C LEU A 229 16.78 9.46 -5.07
N VAL A 230 17.11 8.25 -5.51
CA VAL A 230 18.15 7.41 -4.90
C VAL A 230 19.53 8.06 -5.01
N SER A 231 19.88 8.60 -6.19
CA SER A 231 21.21 9.21 -6.38
C SER A 231 21.48 10.44 -5.51
N LYS A 232 20.45 11.09 -5.00
CA LYS A 232 20.57 12.28 -4.14
C LYS A 232 20.68 11.98 -2.66
N ASN A 233 20.22 10.81 -2.21
CA ASN A 233 20.06 10.49 -0.80
C ASN A 233 20.88 9.25 -0.41
N SER A 234 21.28 9.17 0.86
CA SER A 234 22.08 8.07 1.41
C SER A 234 21.32 7.22 2.41
N LEU A 235 20.31 7.78 3.05
CA LEU A 235 19.46 7.12 4.03
C LEU A 235 18.00 7.50 3.78
N PHE A 236 17.12 6.49 3.79
CA PHE A 236 15.69 6.69 3.65
C PHE A 236 14.98 6.35 4.96
N ILE A 237 14.13 7.26 5.44
CA ILE A 237 13.31 7.05 6.62
C ILE A 237 11.84 7.15 6.21
N PHE A 238 11.06 6.17 6.59
CA PHE A 238 9.66 6.06 6.21
C PHE A 238 8.77 6.25 7.43
N SER A 239 7.75 7.08 7.33
CA SER A 239 6.70 7.19 8.35
C SER A 239 5.60 6.15 8.19
N TYR A 240 5.69 5.29 7.18
CA TYR A 240 4.76 4.20 6.92
C TYR A 240 5.36 3.18 5.95
N GLU A 241 4.88 1.95 6.00
CA GLU A 241 5.27 0.91 5.06
C GLU A 241 4.62 1.16 3.69
N SER A 242 5.41 1.66 2.77
CA SER A 242 4.98 1.92 1.39
C SER A 242 5.63 0.96 0.41
N THR A 243 5.11 0.88 -0.81
CA THR A 243 5.77 0.12 -1.88
C THR A 243 7.21 0.59 -2.12
N LEU A 244 7.48 1.89 -1.94
CA LEU A 244 8.84 2.45 -2.06
C LEU A 244 9.80 1.86 -1.01
N PHE A 245 9.32 1.55 0.21
CA PHE A 245 10.15 0.87 1.21
C PHE A 245 10.65 -0.49 0.69
N PHE A 246 9.76 -1.31 0.15
CA PHE A 246 10.14 -2.60 -0.45
C PHE A 246 11.03 -2.44 -1.68
N GLU A 247 10.80 -1.43 -2.51
CA GLU A 247 11.66 -1.10 -3.66
C GLU A 247 13.10 -0.83 -3.23
N LEU A 248 13.28 -0.01 -2.19
CA LEU A 248 14.60 0.34 -1.68
C LEU A 248 15.29 -0.83 -0.96
N LEU A 249 14.54 -1.62 -0.18
CA LEU A 249 15.07 -2.85 0.39
C LEU A 249 15.55 -3.82 -0.69
N THR A 250 14.77 -3.97 -1.78
CA THR A 250 15.12 -4.83 -2.93
C THR A 250 16.37 -4.33 -3.65
N LEU A 251 16.53 -3.01 -3.79
CA LEU A 251 17.71 -2.37 -4.34
C LEU A 251 18.92 -2.35 -3.39
N ASN A 252 18.74 -2.85 -2.18
CA ASN A 252 19.75 -2.84 -1.12
C ASN A 252 20.21 -1.43 -0.72
N ILE A 253 19.27 -0.49 -0.59
CA ILE A 253 19.52 0.90 -0.21
C ILE A 253 19.16 1.10 1.26
N PRO A 254 20.02 1.77 2.09
CA PRO A 254 19.76 1.99 3.50
C PRO A 254 18.40 2.62 3.76
N SER A 255 17.54 1.88 4.46
CA SER A 255 16.15 2.26 4.69
C SER A 255 15.70 1.88 6.09
N ILE A 256 15.02 2.80 6.75
CA ILE A 256 14.48 2.64 8.10
C ILE A 256 12.99 2.95 8.08
N LEU A 257 12.21 2.16 8.79
CA LEU A 257 10.79 2.39 9.02
C LEU A 257 10.60 2.90 10.46
N LEU A 258 10.03 4.10 10.60
CA LEU A 258 9.53 4.61 11.88
C LEU A 258 8.05 4.26 11.96
N ASN A 259 7.71 3.27 12.75
CA ASN A 259 6.36 2.74 12.84
C ASN A 259 5.95 2.51 14.30
N GLU A 260 5.14 3.41 14.84
CA GLU A 260 4.47 3.17 16.11
C GLU A 260 3.25 2.27 15.90
N GLU A 261 3.21 1.15 16.59
CA GLU A 261 2.17 0.12 16.44
C GLU A 261 0.75 0.65 16.62
N ARG A 262 0.56 1.70 17.41
CA ARG A 262 -0.76 2.33 17.61
C ARG A 262 -1.37 2.90 16.32
N PHE A 263 -0.56 3.25 15.33
CA PHE A 263 -1.03 3.79 14.03
C PHE A 263 -1.13 2.72 12.96
N TRP A 264 -0.24 1.74 13.01
CA TRP A 264 -0.12 0.68 12.01
C TRP A 264 -0.09 -0.68 12.71
N ARG A 265 -1.27 -1.08 13.22
CA ARG A 265 -1.39 -2.33 13.96
C ARG A 265 -1.10 -3.52 13.06
N LEU A 266 -0.25 -4.40 13.59
CA LEU A 266 0.17 -5.61 12.90
C LEU A 266 -0.73 -6.79 13.28
N ASN A 267 -0.92 -7.72 12.35
CA ASN A 267 -1.49 -9.02 12.66
C ASN A 267 -0.45 -9.92 13.35
N LYS A 268 -0.89 -11.04 13.95
CA LYS A 268 0.02 -11.94 14.70
C LYS A 268 1.15 -12.50 13.84
N SER A 269 0.89 -12.82 12.56
CA SER A 269 1.93 -13.35 11.66
C SER A 269 2.96 -12.30 11.28
N GLY A 270 2.55 -11.05 11.10
CA GLY A 270 3.45 -9.93 10.81
C GLY A 270 4.34 -9.53 11.98
N MET A 271 3.85 -9.65 13.22
CA MET A 271 4.62 -9.23 14.41
C MET A 271 6.00 -9.85 14.50
N ALA A 272 6.15 -11.14 14.19
CA ALA A 272 7.43 -11.83 14.25
C ALA A 272 8.44 -11.23 13.24
N ASP A 273 8.01 -11.01 12.01
CA ASP A 273 8.88 -10.45 10.96
C ASP A 273 9.30 -8.99 11.29
N TYR A 274 8.38 -8.21 11.88
CA TYR A 274 8.69 -6.83 12.30
C TYR A 274 9.58 -6.77 13.55
N ASN A 275 9.47 -7.74 14.48
CA ASN A 275 10.39 -7.84 15.60
C ASN A 275 11.82 -8.10 15.11
N ASN A 276 12.00 -8.98 14.14
CA ASN A 276 13.30 -9.20 13.52
C ASN A 276 13.87 -7.92 12.87
N LEU A 277 13.02 -7.09 12.21
CA LEU A 277 13.47 -5.79 11.69
C LEU A 277 13.89 -4.82 12.80
N ARG A 278 13.23 -4.85 13.98
CA ARG A 278 13.62 -4.05 15.16
C ARG A 278 15.00 -4.46 15.68
N GLU A 279 15.27 -5.76 15.76
CA GLU A 279 16.55 -6.30 16.25
C GLU A 279 17.76 -5.80 15.46
N VAL A 280 17.57 -5.51 14.16
CA VAL A 280 18.63 -5.02 13.28
C VAL A 280 18.50 -3.53 12.92
N ASN A 281 17.68 -2.78 13.64
CA ASN A 281 17.50 -1.34 13.46
C ASN A 281 16.96 -0.92 12.07
N ILE A 282 16.27 -1.81 11.36
CA ILE A 282 15.52 -1.46 10.14
C ILE A 282 14.15 -0.88 10.52
N LEU A 283 13.61 -1.21 11.68
CA LEU A 283 12.38 -0.65 12.21
C LEU A 283 12.60 -0.03 13.59
N TYR A 284 12.05 1.15 13.79
CA TYR A 284 11.97 1.83 15.08
C TYR A 284 10.51 2.09 15.47
N ASP A 285 10.18 1.83 16.72
CA ASP A 285 8.91 2.17 17.36
C ASP A 285 8.99 3.45 18.21
N SER A 286 10.16 4.06 18.29
CA SER A 286 10.45 5.25 19.07
C SER A 286 11.25 6.26 18.25
N PHE A 287 10.72 7.49 18.16
CA PHE A 287 11.41 8.58 17.48
C PHE A 287 12.71 8.97 18.22
N TYR A 288 12.79 8.80 19.55
CA TYR A 288 14.02 9.04 20.33
C TYR A 288 15.13 8.08 19.93
N LYS A 289 14.84 6.77 19.93
CA LYS A 289 15.82 5.77 19.50
C LYS A 289 16.30 6.00 18.07
N LEU A 290 15.38 6.39 17.17
CA LEU A 290 15.74 6.71 15.79
C LEU A 290 16.58 7.99 15.70
N SER A 291 16.22 9.06 16.41
CA SER A 291 17.02 10.30 16.42
C SER A 291 18.42 10.08 17.00
N ASP A 292 18.55 9.29 18.07
CA ASP A 292 19.85 8.88 18.62
C ASP A 292 20.68 8.10 17.61
N PHE A 293 20.05 7.15 16.89
CA PHE A 293 20.75 6.39 15.86
C PHE A 293 21.29 7.30 14.76
N VAL A 294 20.48 8.21 14.21
CA VAL A 294 20.94 9.08 13.10
C VAL A 294 21.94 10.14 13.57
N ASN A 295 21.84 10.64 14.82
CA ASN A 295 22.76 11.61 15.36
C ASN A 295 24.16 11.02 15.64
N ASN A 296 24.22 9.76 16.08
CA ASN A 296 25.45 9.10 16.51
C ASN A 296 26.14 8.31 15.37
N ASN A 297 25.52 8.22 14.18
CA ASN A 297 26.05 7.48 13.05
C ASN A 297 26.35 8.40 11.86
N ASN A 298 27.60 8.41 11.43
CA ASN A 298 27.98 9.01 10.16
C ASN A 298 27.66 8.05 8.99
N LEU A 299 27.94 8.47 7.78
CA LEU A 299 27.67 7.69 6.57
C LEU A 299 28.37 6.33 6.56
N ASP A 300 29.62 6.26 7.03
CA ASP A 300 30.41 5.01 7.08
C ASP A 300 29.79 4.02 8.08
N SER A 301 29.37 4.51 9.24
CA SER A 301 28.69 3.70 10.25
C SER A 301 27.33 3.20 9.74
N ILE A 302 26.57 4.04 9.04
CA ILE A 302 25.32 3.66 8.39
C ILE A 302 25.55 2.57 7.33
N ASN A 303 26.59 2.72 6.51
CA ASN A 303 26.94 1.71 5.51
C ASN A 303 27.40 0.40 6.15
N LYS A 304 28.22 0.45 7.21
CA LYS A 304 28.64 -0.75 7.99
C LYS A 304 27.46 -1.46 8.60
N TRP A 305 26.54 -0.72 9.25
CA TRP A 305 25.31 -1.28 9.79
C TRP A 305 24.47 -1.95 8.69
N TRP A 306 24.26 -1.25 7.58
CA TRP A 306 23.42 -1.74 6.49
C TRP A 306 23.97 -3.01 5.84
N LEU A 307 25.29 -3.07 5.62
CA LEU A 307 25.97 -4.19 4.97
C LEU A 307 26.33 -5.32 5.94
N ASN A 308 26.02 -5.19 7.23
CA ASN A 308 26.26 -6.25 8.21
C ASN A 308 25.47 -7.52 7.84
N ASP A 309 26.08 -8.69 7.96
CA ASP A 309 25.51 -9.97 7.54
C ASP A 309 24.16 -10.26 8.19
N ASN A 310 24.00 -9.96 9.50
CA ASN A 310 22.74 -10.16 10.21
C ASN A 310 21.65 -9.24 9.68
N THR A 311 21.97 -7.96 9.45
CA THR A 311 21.04 -6.98 8.84
C THR A 311 20.60 -7.46 7.45
N GLN A 312 21.52 -7.91 6.61
CA GLN A 312 21.23 -8.41 5.28
C GLN A 312 20.41 -9.70 5.32
N ARG A 313 20.72 -10.62 6.20
CA ARG A 313 19.98 -11.88 6.37
C ARG A 313 18.52 -11.62 6.76
N ILE A 314 18.29 -10.77 7.75
CA ILE A 314 16.93 -10.44 8.23
C ILE A 314 16.16 -9.67 7.16
N LYS A 315 16.76 -8.66 6.52
CA LYS A 315 16.16 -7.92 5.42
C LYS A 315 15.74 -8.87 4.27
N ASN A 316 16.60 -9.79 3.86
CA ASN A 316 16.31 -10.70 2.77
C ASN A 316 15.20 -11.69 3.14
N SER A 317 15.19 -12.21 4.38
CA SER A 317 14.11 -13.06 4.90
C SER A 317 12.76 -12.32 4.91
N PHE A 318 12.76 -11.04 5.32
CA PHE A 318 11.58 -10.20 5.30
C PHE A 318 11.05 -9.98 3.88
N LEU A 319 11.93 -9.68 2.92
CA LEU A 319 11.56 -9.50 1.52
C LEU A 319 10.98 -10.79 0.91
N GLU A 320 11.55 -11.95 1.19
CA GLU A 320 11.06 -13.22 0.64
C GLU A 320 9.62 -13.51 1.07
N LYS A 321 9.25 -13.13 2.31
CA LYS A 321 7.90 -13.32 2.86
C LYS A 321 6.90 -12.24 2.46
N ASN A 322 7.35 -10.99 2.27
CA ASN A 322 6.45 -9.84 2.20
C ASN A 322 6.52 -9.07 0.88
N ALA A 323 7.58 -9.29 0.10
CA ALA A 323 7.85 -8.52 -1.12
C ALA A 323 8.73 -9.32 -2.10
N ARG A 324 8.37 -10.57 -2.33
CA ARG A 324 9.15 -11.50 -3.15
C ARG A 324 9.39 -10.96 -4.54
N SER A 325 10.64 -11.04 -4.96
CA SER A 325 11.13 -10.67 -6.28
C SER A 325 11.97 -11.80 -6.88
N ASN A 326 11.78 -12.07 -8.19
CA ASN A 326 12.46 -13.13 -8.92
C ASN A 326 12.91 -12.58 -10.28
N GLU A 327 14.18 -12.68 -10.60
CA GLU A 327 14.70 -12.18 -11.89
C GLU A 327 14.08 -12.92 -13.09
N ASN A 328 13.64 -14.16 -12.90
CA ASN A 328 12.91 -14.94 -13.90
C ASN A 328 11.37 -14.85 -13.74
N TYR A 329 10.86 -13.74 -13.21
CA TYR A 329 9.44 -13.55 -12.88
C TYR A 329 8.50 -13.72 -14.08
N ILE A 330 8.92 -13.40 -15.28
CA ILE A 330 8.10 -13.56 -16.51
C ILE A 330 7.72 -15.03 -16.71
N ASN A 331 8.67 -15.95 -16.61
CA ASN A 331 8.38 -17.37 -16.73
C ASN A 331 7.53 -17.91 -15.57
N GLU A 332 7.78 -17.41 -14.35
CA GLU A 332 6.93 -17.70 -13.18
C GLU A 332 5.47 -17.30 -13.44
N TRP A 333 5.23 -16.10 -13.95
CA TRP A 333 3.90 -15.59 -14.32
C TRP A 333 3.26 -16.44 -15.42
N ILE A 334 3.97 -16.70 -16.52
CA ILE A 334 3.50 -17.52 -17.64
C ILE A 334 3.07 -18.89 -17.16
N ASN A 335 3.91 -19.57 -16.39
CA ASN A 335 3.63 -20.91 -15.89
C ASN A 335 2.44 -20.93 -14.93
N THR A 336 2.33 -19.92 -14.06
CA THR A 336 1.21 -19.77 -13.13
C THR A 336 -0.10 -19.51 -13.87
N ILE A 337 -0.10 -18.66 -14.89
CA ILE A 337 -1.28 -18.39 -15.71
C ILE A 337 -1.69 -19.64 -16.48
N LYS A 338 -0.76 -20.33 -17.16
CA LYS A 338 -1.03 -21.59 -17.89
C LYS A 338 -1.65 -22.65 -16.98
N LYS A 339 -1.11 -22.84 -15.76
CA LYS A 339 -1.65 -23.77 -14.76
C LYS A 339 -3.08 -23.44 -14.35
N ASN A 340 -3.44 -22.17 -14.29
CA ASN A 340 -4.79 -21.75 -13.89
C ASN A 340 -5.81 -21.77 -15.04
N ILE A 341 -5.35 -21.63 -16.30
CA ILE A 341 -6.20 -21.79 -17.50
C ILE A 341 -6.60 -23.26 -17.71
N ASN A 342 -5.70 -24.19 -17.40
CA ASN A 342 -5.88 -25.62 -17.65
C ASN A 342 -6.59 -26.38 -16.50
N LYS A 343 -6.88 -25.71 -15.41
CA LYS A 343 -7.71 -26.19 -14.30
C LYS A 343 -9.17 -25.79 -14.45
#